data_2897a99e4a5baf2d2ce7888e9f8c2e08
#
_entry.id   2897a99e4a5baf2d2ce7888e9f8c2e08
#
_cell.length_a   1.000
_cell.length_b   1.000
_cell.length_c   1.000
_cell.angle_alpha   90.00
_cell.angle_beta   90.00
_cell.angle_gamma   90.00
#
_symmetry.space_group_name_H-M   'P 1'
#
loop_
_entity.id
_entity.type
_entity.pdbx_description
1 polymer ?
#
loop_
_entity_poly.entity_id
_entity_poly.type
_entity_poly.pdbx_seq_one_letter_code
_entity_poly.pdbx_strand_id
1 'polypeptide(L)' 'MQSIHIISENGKVSVIIDGAELKRLHSFSVDYIEGAPLLFSCVADVGTGQKEETRLLN' A
#
# COMPACT_ATOMS: atom_id res chain seq x y z
N MET A 1 -13.34 -8.18 -3.44
CA MET A 1 -12.77 -8.08 -2.09
C MET A 1 -11.29 -7.84 -2.21
N GLN A 2 -10.78 -6.85 -1.54
CA GLN A 2 -9.36 -6.54 -1.60
C GLN A 2 -8.60 -7.31 -0.53
N SER A 3 -7.45 -7.86 -0.91
CA SER A 3 -6.51 -8.42 0.04
C SER A 3 -5.24 -7.56 0.03
N ILE A 4 -4.72 -7.28 1.20
CA ILE A 4 -3.53 -6.45 1.36
C ILE A 4 -2.51 -7.26 2.15
N HIS A 5 -1.34 -7.47 1.55
CA HIS A 5 -0.24 -8.18 2.19
C HIS A 5 0.97 -7.26 2.26
N ILE A 6 1.49 -7.07 3.45
CA ILE A 6 2.67 -6.24 3.67
C ILE A 6 3.75 -7.14 4.25
N ILE A 7 4.89 -7.22 3.57
CA ILE A 7 6.01 -8.06 3.95
C ILE A 7 7.22 -7.17 4.17
N SER A 8 7.80 -7.23 5.36
CA SER A 8 9.04 -6.52 5.67
C SER A 8 10.09 -7.54 6.10
N GLU A 9 11.10 -7.74 5.26
CA GLU A 9 12.18 -8.69 5.51
C GLU A 9 13.50 -8.15 5.02
N ASN A 10 14.55 -8.30 5.81
CA ASN A 10 15.92 -7.98 5.43
C ASN A 10 16.06 -6.56 4.85
N GLY A 11 15.38 -5.59 5.46
CA GLY A 11 15.43 -4.21 5.00
C GLY A 11 14.61 -3.92 3.75
N LYS A 12 13.85 -4.89 3.26
CA LYS A 12 12.97 -4.70 2.11
C LYS A 12 11.53 -4.78 2.53
N VAL A 13 10.70 -3.91 1.95
CA VAL A 13 9.27 -3.89 2.19
C VAL A 13 8.54 -4.11 0.87
N SER A 14 7.63 -5.06 0.86
CA SER A 14 6.77 -5.33 -0.29
C SER A 14 5.32 -5.18 0.11
N VAL A 15 4.53 -4.56 -0.75
CA VAL A 15 3.08 -4.43 -0.56
C VAL A 15 2.40 -5.06 -1.75
N ILE A 16 1.50 -6.00 -1.47
CA ILE A 16 0.79 -6.75 -2.50
C ILE A 16 -0.71 -6.54 -2.30
N ILE A 17 -1.38 -6.02 -3.33
CA ILE A 17 -2.81 -5.77 -3.31
C ILE A 17 -3.47 -6.69 -4.33
N ASP A 18 -4.37 -7.55 -3.86
CA ASP A 18 -5.09 -8.52 -4.70
C ASP A 18 -4.15 -9.33 -5.61
N GLY A 19 -3.00 -9.74 -5.05
CA GLY A 19 -2.02 -10.54 -5.78
C GLY A 19 -1.05 -9.76 -6.65
N ALA A 20 -1.18 -8.44 -6.73
CA ALA A 20 -0.28 -7.60 -7.52
C ALA A 20 0.62 -6.77 -6.62
N GLU A 21 1.92 -6.87 -6.83
CA GLU A 21 2.89 -6.11 -6.05
C GLU A 21 2.92 -4.66 -6.52
N LEU A 22 2.89 -3.72 -5.56
CA LEU A 22 3.04 -2.31 -5.85
C LEU A 22 4.51 -2.00 -6.12
N LYS A 23 4.76 -1.33 -7.24
CA LYS A 23 6.12 -0.95 -7.64
C LYS A 23 6.33 0.53 -7.44
N ARG A 24 7.60 0.93 -7.24
CA ARG A 24 8.01 2.33 -7.06
C ARG A 24 7.29 2.99 -5.90
N LEU A 25 7.07 2.23 -4.84
CA LEU A 25 6.40 2.72 -3.65
C LEU A 25 7.33 3.66 -2.88
N HIS A 26 6.87 4.88 -2.61
CA HIS A 26 7.61 5.84 -1.79
C HIS A 26 7.27 5.72 -0.32
N SER A 27 5.98 5.62 -0.03
CA SER A 27 5.53 5.51 1.36
C SER A 27 4.16 4.87 1.40
N PHE A 28 3.82 4.33 2.55
CA PHE A 28 2.48 3.83 2.79
C PHE A 28 2.15 3.92 4.27
N SER A 29 0.86 3.89 4.56
CA SER A 29 0.38 3.82 5.93
C SER A 29 -0.85 2.93 6.00
N VAL A 30 -1.05 2.34 7.17
CA VAL A 30 -2.21 1.48 7.43
C VAL A 30 -2.83 1.93 8.74
N ASP A 31 -4.11 2.25 8.70
CA ASP A 31 -4.88 2.62 9.89
C ASP A 31 -5.98 1.59 10.11
N TYR A 32 -6.01 1.03 11.31
CA TYR A 32 -7.03 0.08 11.67
C TYR A 32 -7.61 0.43 13.03
N ILE A 33 -8.94 0.51 13.08
CA ILE A 33 -9.69 0.68 14.31
C ILE A 33 -10.74 -0.42 14.34
N GLU A 34 -10.84 -1.13 15.47
CA GLU A 34 -11.81 -2.20 15.61
C GLU A 34 -13.22 -1.70 15.31
N GLY A 35 -13.95 -2.43 14.45
CA GLY A 35 -15.30 -2.06 14.05
C GLY A 35 -15.36 -1.13 12.84
N ALA A 36 -14.22 -0.69 12.31
CA ALA A 36 -14.16 0.17 11.13
C ALA A 36 -13.39 -0.51 10.01
N PRO A 37 -13.60 -0.10 8.74
CA PRO A 37 -12.78 -0.63 7.65
C PRO A 37 -11.31 -0.26 7.82
N LEU A 38 -10.41 -1.14 7.40
CA LEU A 38 -9.00 -0.82 7.35
C LEU A 38 -8.76 0.21 6.25
N LEU A 39 -8.01 1.27 6.56
CA LEU A 39 -7.62 2.28 5.59
C LEU A 39 -6.15 2.09 5.25
N PHE A 40 -5.88 1.81 3.98
CA PHE A 40 -4.53 1.72 3.43
C PHE A 40 -4.30 2.93 2.53
N SER A 41 -3.19 3.63 2.72
CA SER A 41 -2.81 4.77 1.90
C SER A 41 -1.38 4.57 1.42
N CYS A 42 -1.11 4.90 0.18
CA CYS A 42 0.25 4.84 -0.33
C CYS A 42 0.53 5.98 -1.30
N VAL A 43 1.81 6.28 -1.45
CA VAL A 43 2.32 7.22 -2.45
C VAL A 43 3.33 6.48 -3.30
N ALA A 44 3.12 6.47 -4.61
CA ALA A 44 4.00 5.79 -5.55
C ALA A 44 4.37 6.69 -6.71
N ASP A 45 5.52 6.41 -7.32
CA ASP A 45 5.98 7.11 -8.52
C ASP A 45 5.30 6.46 -9.73
N VAL A 46 4.67 7.27 -10.57
CA VAL A 46 3.99 6.79 -11.78
C VAL A 46 4.91 6.73 -13.01
N GLY A 47 6.23 6.87 -12.81
CA GLY A 47 7.20 6.70 -13.90
C GLY A 47 7.56 7.99 -14.63
N THR A 48 6.97 9.11 -14.26
CA THR A 48 7.24 10.41 -14.90
C THR A 48 7.89 11.40 -13.93
N GLY A 49 8.35 10.91 -12.78
CA GLY A 49 8.84 11.76 -11.69
C GLY A 49 7.74 12.35 -10.83
N GLN A 50 6.49 12.08 -11.18
CA GLN A 50 5.34 12.51 -10.38
C GLN A 50 4.92 11.43 -9.42
N LYS A 51 4.38 11.83 -8.28
CA LYS A 51 3.89 10.93 -7.25
C LYS A 51 2.38 10.90 -7.27
N GLU A 52 1.82 9.72 -7.13
CA GLU A 52 0.38 9.54 -7.05
C GLU A 52 0.02 8.92 -5.71
N GLU A 53 -0.98 9.49 -5.05
CA GLU A 53 -1.50 8.98 -3.80
C GLU A 53 -2.73 8.12 -4.07
N THR A 54 -2.76 6.95 -3.43
CA THR A 54 -3.89 6.03 -3.53
C THR A 54 -4.37 5.69 -2.13
N ARG A 55 -5.69 5.68 -1.94
CA ARG A 55 -6.33 5.29 -0.69
C ARG A 55 -7.32 4.17 -0.95
N LEU A 56 -7.23 3.13 -0.15
CA LEU A 56 -8.10 1.96 -0.27
C LEU A 56 -8.76 1.69 1.07
N LEU A 57 -10.07 1.44 1.04
CA LEU A 57 -10.83 0.99 2.21
C LEU A 57 -11.11 -0.50 2.05
N ASN A 58 -10.77 -1.25 3.07
CA ASN A 58 -10.97 -2.70 3.04
C ASN A 58 -11.78 -3.19 4.23
#